data_4188fe97d0d35be77f2f706b81a93712
#
_entry.id   4188fe97d0d35be77f2f706b81a93712
#
_cell.length_a   1.000
_cell.length_b   1.000
_cell.length_c   1.000
_cell.angle_alpha   90.00
_cell.angle_beta   90.00
_cell.angle_gamma   90.00
#
_symmetry.space_group_name_H-M   'P 1'
#
loop_
_entity.id
_entity.type
_entity.pdbx_description
1 polymer ?
#
loop_
_entity_poly.entity_id
_entity_poly.type
_entity_poly.pdbx_seq_one_letter_code
_entity_poly.pdbx_strand_id
1 'polypeptide(L)'
;MDRFSEYRIMWVLVFFDLPTETKVERKQHSAFRKCLLKDGFSMFQLSIYVRHCASAENAEVHILRVKSFMPPKGTVSILCITDKQFGRMQIFYGRKETPKPPVSAQLELF
;
A
#
# COMPACT_ATOMS: atom_id res chain seq x y z
N MET A 1 14.26 13.75 18.63
CA MET A 1 13.19 12.97 18.04
C MET A 1 12.33 12.33 19.13
N ASP A 2 11.05 12.35 18.94
CA ASP A 2 10.13 11.77 19.90
C ASP A 2 10.24 10.24 19.89
N ARG A 3 10.50 9.66 21.07
CA ARG A 3 10.60 8.21 21.24
C ARG A 3 9.33 7.50 20.78
N PHE A 4 8.17 8.13 21.00
CA PHE A 4 6.89 7.49 20.72
C PHE A 4 6.65 7.29 19.24
N SER A 5 7.25 8.11 18.37
CA SER A 5 7.06 7.94 16.93
C SER A 5 7.77 6.70 16.39
N GLU A 6 8.79 6.20 17.09
CA GLU A 6 9.49 4.98 16.68
C GLU A 6 8.61 3.73 16.77
N TYR A 7 7.67 3.74 17.71
CA TYR A 7 6.81 2.59 17.97
C TYR A 7 5.40 2.77 17.41
N ARG A 8 5.18 3.90 16.71
CA ARG A 8 3.87 4.18 16.17
C ARG A 8 3.59 3.28 14.97
N ILE A 9 2.42 2.66 14.99
CA ILE A 9 1.96 1.86 13.87
C ILE A 9 1.77 2.76 12.65
N MET A 10 2.31 2.33 11.53
CA MET A 10 2.28 3.09 10.29
C MET A 10 1.60 2.27 9.20
N TRP A 11 1.10 2.96 8.20
CA TRP A 11 0.56 2.35 6.99
C TRP A 11 1.30 2.92 5.79
N VAL A 12 1.73 2.03 4.91
CA VAL A 12 2.35 2.43 3.66
C VAL A 12 1.33 2.17 2.55
N LEU A 13 1.01 3.22 1.80
CA LEU A 13 0.11 3.12 0.66
C LEU A 13 0.90 3.30 -0.61
N VAL A 14 0.66 2.44 -1.58
CA VAL A 14 1.31 2.52 -2.89
C VAL A 14 0.21 2.73 -3.92
N PHE A 15 0.29 3.86 -4.62
CA PHE A 15 -0.63 4.22 -5.69
C PHE A 15 0.11 4.07 -7.00
N PHE A 16 -0.48 3.43 -7.98
CA PHE A 16 0.23 3.28 -9.25
C PHE A 16 -0.72 3.39 -10.44
N ASP A 17 -0.18 3.99 -11.48
CA ASP A 17 -0.84 4.14 -12.76
C ASP A 17 0.15 3.65 -13.80
N LEU A 18 0.01 2.38 -14.21
CA LEU A 18 0.94 1.74 -15.11
C LEU A 18 0.26 1.44 -16.43
N PRO A 19 0.97 1.61 -17.57
CA PRO A 19 0.37 1.33 -18.87
C PRO A 19 0.10 -0.17 -19.02
N THR A 20 -0.98 -0.50 -19.72
CA THR A 20 -1.40 -1.88 -19.95
C THR A 20 -1.82 -2.13 -21.40
N GLU A 21 -1.36 -1.31 -22.33
CA GLU A 21 -1.77 -1.42 -23.72
C GLU A 21 -1.07 -2.55 -24.46
N THR A 22 0.21 -2.76 -24.18
CA THR A 22 0.96 -3.82 -24.82
C THR A 22 1.07 -5.05 -23.93
N LYS A 23 1.42 -6.18 -24.52
CA LYS A 23 1.63 -7.42 -23.77
C LYS A 23 2.77 -7.27 -22.76
N VAL A 24 3.84 -6.58 -23.16
CA VAL A 24 4.98 -6.33 -22.26
C VAL A 24 4.55 -5.48 -21.07
N GLU A 25 3.77 -4.42 -21.33
CA GLU A 25 3.28 -3.55 -20.27
C GLU A 25 2.39 -4.30 -19.29
N ARG A 26 1.48 -5.13 -19.79
CA ARG A 26 0.64 -5.94 -18.92
C ARG A 26 1.45 -6.90 -18.06
N LYS A 27 2.51 -7.46 -18.61
CA LYS A 27 3.42 -8.34 -17.86
C LYS A 27 4.15 -7.58 -16.77
N GLN A 28 4.60 -6.37 -17.07
CA GLN A 28 5.27 -5.51 -16.09
C GLN A 28 4.32 -5.07 -14.97
N HIS A 29 3.08 -4.76 -15.33
CA HIS A 29 2.04 -4.45 -14.35
C HIS A 29 1.80 -5.62 -13.40
N SER A 30 1.65 -6.82 -13.95
CA SER A 30 1.47 -8.03 -13.16
C SER A 30 2.68 -8.31 -12.26
N ALA A 31 3.87 -8.10 -12.76
CA ALA A 31 5.10 -8.33 -11.98
C ALA A 31 5.18 -7.38 -10.80
N PHE A 32 4.87 -6.11 -11.01
CA PHE A 32 4.86 -5.11 -9.93
C PHE A 32 3.85 -5.48 -8.85
N ARG A 33 2.63 -5.82 -9.28
CA ARG A 33 1.56 -6.23 -8.36
C ARG A 33 1.98 -7.45 -7.54
N LYS A 34 2.58 -8.45 -8.18
CA LYS A 34 3.04 -9.66 -7.48
C LYS A 34 4.13 -9.34 -6.47
N CYS A 35 5.04 -8.43 -6.79
CA CYS A 35 6.07 -8.01 -5.84
C CYS A 35 5.47 -7.32 -4.62
N LEU A 36 4.45 -6.48 -4.81
CA LEU A 36 3.76 -5.86 -3.69
C LEU A 36 3.12 -6.90 -2.80
N LEU A 37 2.38 -7.85 -3.40
CA LEU A 37 1.73 -8.92 -2.62
C LEU A 37 2.75 -9.76 -1.87
N LYS A 38 3.85 -10.08 -2.51
CA LYS A 38 4.91 -10.88 -1.89
C LYS A 38 5.55 -10.16 -0.70
N ASP A 39 5.64 -8.83 -0.77
CA ASP A 39 6.20 -8.03 0.32
C ASP A 39 5.16 -7.73 1.42
N GLY A 40 3.99 -8.34 1.35
CA GLY A 40 2.99 -8.23 2.40
C GLY A 40 1.98 -7.12 2.22
N PHE A 41 1.95 -6.46 1.06
CA PHE A 41 0.92 -5.50 0.76
C PHE A 41 -0.37 -6.22 0.39
N SER A 42 -1.50 -5.56 0.65
CA SER A 42 -2.81 -6.05 0.28
C SER A 42 -3.49 -5.03 -0.63
N MET A 43 -4.30 -5.52 -1.54
CA MET A 43 -5.05 -4.63 -2.41
C MET A 43 -6.12 -3.91 -1.60
N PHE A 44 -6.06 -2.59 -1.59
CA PHE A 44 -7.05 -1.75 -0.94
C PHE A 44 -8.12 -1.32 -1.95
N GLN A 45 -7.66 -0.86 -3.10
CA GLN A 45 -8.48 -0.56 -4.26
C GLN A 45 -7.68 -0.95 -5.48
N LEU A 46 -8.32 -0.97 -6.63
CA LEU A 46 -7.61 -1.23 -7.88
C LEU A 46 -6.49 -0.20 -8.02
N SER A 47 -5.26 -0.66 -8.16
CA SER A 47 -4.06 0.19 -8.27
C SER A 47 -3.69 0.95 -6.99
N ILE A 48 -4.25 0.55 -5.84
CA ILE A 48 -3.86 1.08 -4.53
C ILE A 48 -3.65 -0.10 -3.59
N TYR A 49 -2.42 -0.26 -3.13
CA TYR A 49 -2.06 -1.34 -2.21
C TYR A 49 -1.57 -0.75 -0.90
N VAL A 50 -1.85 -1.43 0.20
CA VAL A 50 -1.51 -0.95 1.54
C VAL A 50 -0.79 -2.02 2.33
N ARG A 51 0.09 -1.59 3.22
CA ARG A 51 0.76 -2.47 4.16
C ARG A 51 0.78 -1.85 5.55
N HIS A 52 0.32 -2.64 6.51
CA HIS A 52 0.41 -2.30 7.92
C HIS A 52 1.85 -2.54 8.38
N CYS A 53 2.44 -1.59 9.08
CA CYS A 53 3.82 -1.66 9.54
C CYS A 53 3.87 -1.41 11.04
N ALA A 54 4.66 -2.21 11.75
CA ALA A 54 4.72 -2.16 13.20
C ALA A 54 5.37 -0.88 13.74
N SER A 55 6.16 -0.21 12.92
CA SER A 55 6.88 1.01 13.32
C SER A 55 7.25 1.83 12.09
N ALA A 56 7.71 3.05 12.32
CA ALA A 56 8.22 3.91 11.25
C ALA A 56 9.45 3.28 10.59
N GLU A 57 10.30 2.63 11.35
CA GLU A 57 11.47 1.94 10.81
C GLU A 57 11.06 0.77 9.91
N ASN A 58 10.07 0.00 10.34
CA ASN A 58 9.55 -1.09 9.55
C ASN A 58 8.93 -0.57 8.26
N ALA A 59 8.19 0.54 8.33
CA ALA A 59 7.61 1.17 7.13
C ALA A 59 8.70 1.54 6.14
N GLU A 60 9.81 2.11 6.61
CA GLU A 60 10.91 2.52 5.75
C GLU A 60 11.54 1.33 5.02
N VAL A 61 11.67 0.19 5.69
CA VAL A 61 12.15 -1.04 5.07
C VAL A 61 11.29 -1.41 3.87
N HIS A 62 9.98 -1.36 4.02
CA HIS A 62 9.07 -1.74 2.94
C HIS A 62 9.02 -0.70 1.83
N ILE A 63 9.16 0.58 2.16
CA ILE A 63 9.28 1.64 1.17
C ILE A 63 10.53 1.41 0.30
N LEU A 64 11.66 1.09 0.93
CA LEU A 64 12.90 0.80 0.20
C LEU A 64 12.76 -0.43 -0.69
N ARG A 65 12.03 -1.44 -0.23
CA ARG A 65 11.78 -2.62 -1.05
C ARG A 65 10.95 -2.29 -2.28
N VAL A 66 9.91 -1.47 -2.11
CA VAL A 66 9.09 -1.04 -3.26
C VAL A 66 9.98 -0.29 -4.27
N LYS A 67 10.84 0.59 -3.78
CA LYS A 67 11.77 1.31 -4.64
C LYS A 67 12.68 0.37 -5.44
N SER A 68 12.98 -0.80 -4.90
CA SER A 68 13.88 -1.76 -5.55
C SER A 68 13.24 -2.52 -6.71
N PHE A 69 11.91 -2.54 -6.80
CA PHE A 69 11.22 -3.25 -7.89
C PHE A 69 10.29 -2.35 -8.71
N MET A 70 10.62 -1.06 -8.80
CA MET A 70 9.86 -0.11 -9.60
C MET A 70 9.73 -0.54 -11.05
N PRO A 71 8.52 -0.39 -11.65
CA PRO A 71 8.35 -0.70 -13.06
C PRO A 71 9.06 0.33 -13.93
N PRO A 72 9.42 -0.04 -15.19
CA PRO A 72 10.15 0.87 -16.07
C PRO A 72 9.31 2.02 -16.62
N LYS A 73 7.98 1.91 -16.58
CA LYS A 73 7.06 2.93 -17.12
C LYS A 73 5.92 3.16 -16.14
N GLY A 74 5.30 4.30 -16.28
CA GLY A 74 4.14 4.67 -15.47
C GLY A 74 4.55 5.47 -14.24
N THR A 75 3.57 5.71 -13.39
CA THR A 75 3.75 6.52 -12.18
C THR A 75 3.47 5.67 -10.95
N VAL A 76 4.34 5.77 -9.96
CA VAL A 76 4.13 5.13 -8.66
C VAL A 76 4.33 6.18 -7.58
N SER A 77 3.35 6.30 -6.68
CA SER A 77 3.42 7.23 -5.56
C SER A 77 3.33 6.44 -4.26
N ILE A 78 4.13 6.80 -3.30
CA ILE A 78 4.19 6.11 -2.00
C ILE A 78 3.83 7.12 -0.91
N LEU A 79 2.89 6.76 -0.05
CA LEU A 79 2.47 7.59 1.07
C LEU A 79 2.57 6.77 2.34
N CYS A 80 3.24 7.33 3.35
CA CYS A 80 3.32 6.70 4.67
C CYS A 80 2.54 7.56 5.66
N ILE A 81 1.57 6.95 6.33
CA ILE A 81 0.72 7.65 7.29
C ILE A 81 0.63 6.85 8.57
N THR A 82 0.21 7.51 9.64
CA THR A 82 -0.01 6.85 10.91
C THR A 82 -1.29 6.03 10.89
N ASP A 83 -1.38 5.07 11.79
CA ASP A 83 -2.60 4.28 11.97
C ASP A 83 -3.80 5.17 12.26
N LYS A 84 -3.60 6.22 13.06
CA LYS A 84 -4.67 7.16 13.35
C LYS A 84 -5.15 7.90 12.11
N GLN A 85 -4.23 8.32 11.25
CA GLN A 85 -4.59 8.97 9.99
C GLN A 85 -5.30 8.00 9.05
N PHE A 86 -4.81 6.78 8.95
CA PHE A 86 -5.47 5.74 8.16
C PHE A 86 -6.89 5.51 8.68
N GLY A 87 -7.05 5.51 10.00
CA GLY A 87 -8.35 5.33 10.65
C GLY A 87 -9.37 6.40 10.33
N ARG A 88 -8.92 7.58 9.91
CA ARG A 88 -9.80 8.69 9.54
C ARG A 88 -10.27 8.65 8.09
N MET A 89 -9.78 7.70 7.31
CA MET A 89 -10.19 7.56 5.93
C MET A 89 -11.68 7.20 5.86
N GLN A 90 -12.41 7.92 5.03
CA GLN A 90 -13.81 7.60 4.76
C GLN A 90 -13.90 6.82 3.46
N ILE A 91 -14.56 5.67 3.51
CA ILE A 91 -14.63 4.76 2.38
C ILE A 91 -16.08 4.60 1.96
N PHE A 92 -16.34 4.79 0.68
CA PHE A 92 -17.67 4.69 0.12
C PHE A 92 -17.70 3.59 -0.94
N TYR A 93 -18.76 2.83 -0.93
CA TYR A 93 -19.07 1.89 -1.97
C TYR A 93 -20.32 2.39 -2.68
N GLY A 94 -20.15 2.95 -3.87
CA GLY A 94 -21.21 3.72 -4.50
C GLY A 94 -21.46 4.98 -3.67
N ARG A 95 -22.70 5.18 -3.22
CA ARG A 95 -23.06 6.33 -2.40
C ARG A 95 -23.10 6.03 -0.90
N LYS A 96 -22.84 4.77 -0.55
CA LYS A 96 -22.96 4.32 0.82
C LYS A 96 -21.58 4.20 1.45
N GLU A 97 -21.40 4.84 2.60
CA GLU A 97 -20.15 4.71 3.33
C GLU A 97 -20.02 3.30 3.89
N THR A 98 -18.84 2.70 3.73
CA THR A 98 -18.55 1.39 4.27
C THR A 98 -17.57 1.52 5.43
N PRO A 99 -17.66 0.62 6.42
CA PRO A 99 -16.65 0.58 7.47
C PRO A 99 -15.31 0.11 6.91
N LYS A 100 -14.23 0.56 7.52
CA LYS A 100 -12.88 0.17 7.13
C LYS A 100 -12.48 -1.24 7.54
N PRO A 101 -13.12 -1.87 8.49
CA PRO A 101 -12.75 -3.20 8.92
C PRO A 101 -12.39 -4.21 7.83
N PRO A 102 -12.97 -4.17 6.61
CA PRO A 102 -12.58 -5.14 5.60
C PRO A 102 -11.09 -5.22 5.33
N VAL A 103 -10.40 -4.07 5.26
CA VAL A 103 -8.97 -4.06 5.04
C VAL A 103 -8.23 -4.49 6.29
N SER A 104 -8.61 -3.96 7.45
CA SER A 104 -8.00 -4.32 8.72
C SER A 104 -8.18 -5.80 9.04
N ALA A 105 -9.37 -6.33 8.81
CA ALA A 105 -9.65 -7.74 9.04
C ALA A 105 -8.79 -8.64 8.15
N GLN A 106 -8.61 -8.27 6.89
CA GLN A 106 -7.76 -9.02 5.98
C GLN A 106 -6.31 -9.03 6.45
N LEU A 107 -5.84 -7.91 6.97
CA LEU A 107 -4.47 -7.80 7.45
C LEU A 107 -4.25 -8.54 8.76
N GLU A 108 -5.27 -8.66 9.58
CA GLU A 108 -5.20 -9.41 10.82
C GLU A 108 -5.09 -10.92 10.59
N LEU A 109 -5.53 -11.40 9.46
CA LEU A 109 -5.45 -12.81 9.10
C LEU A 109 -4.03 -13.23 8.69
N PHE A 110 -3.18 -12.29 8.48
CA PHE A 110 -1.80 -12.53 8.08
C PHE A 110 -0.86 -12.27 9.24
#